data_cdde57654f1f5aadb60157c02627ce50
#
_entry.id   cdde57654f1f5aadb60157c02627ce50
#
_cell.length_a   1.000
_cell.length_b   1.000
_cell.length_c   1.000
_cell.angle_alpha   90.00
_cell.angle_beta   90.00
_cell.angle_gamma   90.00
#
_symmetry.space_group_name_H-M   'P 1'
#
loop_
_entity.id
_entity.type
_entity.pdbx_description
1 polymer ?
#
loop_
_entity_poly.entity_id
_entity_poly.type
_entity_poly.pdbx_seq_one_letter_code
_entity_poly.pdbx_strand_id
1 'polypeptide(L)'
;MSRRRKAIKREVMPDPKFNDKIVSKFTSCLMFDGKRSTAEKIVYGAFEVIEKKAGVEPVKIFHEALGNVQPQLEVRSRRVGGATYQVPVEVRSDRALALAIRWLINSSRNRSENSMTERLSGELIDASSNRGASVKKREDTHKMAEAIKAFSHYRW
;
A
#
# COMPACT_ATOMS: atom_id res chain seq x y z
N MET A 1 16.94 -12.37 -18.35
CA MET A 1 17.01 -12.40 -16.88
C MET A 1 18.25 -13.17 -16.44
N SER A 2 19.03 -12.63 -15.50
CA SER A 2 20.20 -13.33 -15.00
C SER A 2 19.78 -14.46 -14.06
N ARG A 3 20.11 -15.71 -14.41
CA ARG A 3 19.88 -16.88 -13.53
C ARG A 3 20.94 -17.03 -12.45
N ARG A 4 22.11 -16.40 -12.60
CA ARG A 4 23.29 -16.57 -11.73
C ARG A 4 23.41 -15.55 -10.62
N ARG A 5 22.80 -14.36 -10.77
CA ARG A 5 22.93 -13.28 -9.77
C ARG A 5 21.57 -12.68 -9.44
N LYS A 6 21.31 -12.51 -8.16
CA LYS A 6 20.18 -11.72 -7.67
C LYS A 6 20.56 -10.24 -7.78
N ALA A 7 19.65 -9.42 -8.29
CA ALA A 7 19.87 -7.98 -8.38
C ALA A 7 20.14 -7.38 -6.98
N ILE A 8 21.17 -6.53 -6.90
CA ILE A 8 21.49 -5.79 -5.67
C ILE A 8 20.36 -4.79 -5.42
N LYS A 9 19.74 -4.86 -4.25
CA LYS A 9 18.73 -3.88 -3.82
C LYS A 9 19.42 -2.54 -3.56
N ARG A 10 19.03 -1.51 -4.32
CA ARG A 10 19.50 -0.13 -4.05
C ARG A 10 18.84 0.37 -2.78
N GLU A 11 19.62 1.07 -1.95
CA GLU A 11 19.06 1.76 -0.80
C GLU A 11 18.23 2.96 -1.25
N VAL A 12 17.08 3.14 -0.61
CA VAL A 12 16.20 4.29 -0.83
C VAL A 12 16.71 5.42 0.06
N MET A 13 17.06 6.55 -0.54
CA MET A 13 17.40 7.75 0.22
C MET A 13 16.14 8.27 0.95
N PRO A 14 16.28 8.74 2.19
CA PRO A 14 15.16 9.33 2.92
C PRO A 14 14.67 10.61 2.22
N ASP A 15 13.42 10.95 2.49
CA ASP A 15 12.82 12.19 1.99
C ASP A 15 13.51 13.42 2.61
N PRO A 16 13.85 14.44 1.83
CA PRO A 16 14.58 15.60 2.36
C PRO A 16 13.81 16.45 3.36
N LYS A 17 12.47 16.46 3.29
CA LYS A 17 11.62 17.28 4.18
C LYS A 17 11.31 16.55 5.48
N PHE A 18 11.01 15.26 5.42
CA PHE A 18 10.56 14.46 6.58
C PHE A 18 11.59 13.42 7.04
N ASN A 19 12.73 13.30 6.35
CA ASN A 19 13.79 12.33 6.63
C ASN A 19 13.29 10.87 6.75
N ASP A 20 12.24 10.52 5.99
CA ASP A 20 11.58 9.22 6.03
C ASP A 20 11.79 8.45 4.71
N LYS A 21 12.31 7.22 4.81
CA LYS A 21 12.53 6.33 3.67
C LYS A 21 11.22 5.82 3.06
N ILE A 22 10.16 5.66 3.86
CA ILE A 22 8.87 5.16 3.39
C ILE A 22 8.14 6.25 2.59
N VAL A 23 8.21 7.50 3.03
CA VAL A 23 7.67 8.66 2.29
C VAL A 23 8.38 8.78 0.92
N SER A 24 9.70 8.66 0.87
CA SER A 24 10.45 8.68 -0.38
C SER A 24 10.06 7.53 -1.31
N LYS A 25 9.86 6.32 -0.77
CA LYS A 25 9.39 5.15 -1.52
C LYS A 25 7.96 5.33 -2.04
N PHE A 26 7.08 5.88 -1.21
CA PHE A 26 5.70 6.20 -1.58
C PHE A 26 5.65 7.20 -2.73
N THR A 27 6.42 8.29 -2.64
CA THR A 27 6.54 9.31 -3.69
C THR A 27 7.01 8.70 -5.01
N SER A 28 8.00 7.80 -4.95
CA SER A 28 8.48 7.09 -6.14
C SER A 28 7.43 6.17 -6.76
N CYS A 29 6.56 5.55 -5.94
CA CYS A 29 5.46 4.72 -6.43
C CYS A 29 4.29 5.55 -6.97
N LEU A 30 4.07 6.76 -6.44
CA LEU A 30 3.04 7.69 -6.92
C LEU A 30 3.41 8.30 -8.26
N MET A 31 4.70 8.45 -8.55
CA MET A 31 5.23 9.09 -9.74
C MET A 31 4.77 8.42 -11.03
N PHE A 32 4.42 9.23 -12.04
CA PHE A 32 4.21 8.84 -13.43
C PHE A 32 5.29 9.42 -14.33
N ASP A 33 5.68 8.70 -15.36
CA ASP A 33 6.58 9.15 -16.43
C ASP A 33 7.90 9.78 -15.94
N GLY A 34 8.36 9.38 -14.75
CA GLY A 34 9.56 9.94 -14.15
C GLY A 34 9.42 11.37 -13.58
N LYS A 35 8.19 11.90 -13.53
CA LYS A 35 7.92 13.28 -13.03
C LYS A 35 7.94 13.35 -11.51
N ARG A 36 9.11 13.20 -10.92
CA ARG A 36 9.29 13.14 -9.47
C ARG A 36 8.87 14.44 -8.76
N SER A 37 9.22 15.60 -9.30
CA SER A 37 8.85 16.89 -8.71
C SER A 37 7.34 17.09 -8.59
N THR A 38 6.56 16.57 -9.55
CA THR A 38 5.10 16.60 -9.48
C THR A 38 4.58 15.67 -8.39
N ALA A 39 5.15 14.47 -8.25
CA ALA A 39 4.78 13.53 -7.20
C ALA A 39 5.10 14.08 -5.79
N GLU A 40 6.25 14.72 -5.62
CA GLU A 40 6.65 15.38 -4.38
C GLU A 40 5.68 16.53 -4.01
N LYS A 41 5.31 17.37 -4.97
CA LYS A 41 4.30 18.43 -4.75
C LYS A 41 2.95 17.86 -4.30
N ILE A 42 2.51 16.74 -4.87
CA ILE A 42 1.26 16.08 -4.47
C ILE A 42 1.36 15.55 -3.04
N VAL A 43 2.44 14.85 -2.69
CA VAL A 43 2.64 14.28 -1.34
C VAL A 43 2.74 15.38 -0.28
N TYR A 44 3.58 16.39 -0.53
CA TYR A 44 3.74 17.50 0.41
C TYR A 44 2.46 18.31 0.58
N GLY A 45 1.77 18.60 -0.52
CA GLY A 45 0.46 19.28 -0.47
C GLY A 45 -0.59 18.44 0.27
N ALA A 46 -0.61 17.12 0.08
CA ALA A 46 -1.50 16.24 0.84
C ALA A 46 -1.19 16.28 2.34
N PHE A 47 0.08 16.31 2.72
CA PHE A 47 0.50 16.41 4.11
C PHE A 47 0.11 17.76 4.74
N GLU A 48 0.22 18.86 4.00
CA GLU A 48 -0.25 20.18 4.47
C GLU A 48 -1.78 20.21 4.67
N VAL A 49 -2.53 19.55 3.78
CA VAL A 49 -3.99 19.42 3.94
C VAL A 49 -4.34 18.58 5.16
N ILE A 50 -3.60 17.48 5.41
CA ILE A 50 -3.79 16.62 6.59
C ILE A 50 -3.52 17.41 7.87
N GLU A 51 -2.41 18.14 7.94
CA GLU A 51 -2.05 18.97 9.08
C GLU A 51 -3.14 20.01 9.40
N LYS A 52 -3.66 20.70 8.37
CA LYS A 52 -4.74 21.67 8.52
C LYS A 52 -6.07 21.05 8.98
N LYS A 53 -6.41 19.86 8.50
CA LYS A 53 -7.68 19.19 8.81
C LYS A 53 -7.67 18.41 10.12
N ALA A 54 -6.58 17.70 10.40
CA ALA A 54 -6.48 16.79 11.54
C ALA A 54 -5.76 17.44 12.75
N GLY A 55 -4.98 18.51 12.54
CA GLY A 55 -4.21 19.15 13.60
C GLY A 55 -3.12 18.26 14.21
N VAL A 56 -2.74 17.18 13.51
CA VAL A 56 -1.76 16.17 13.94
C VAL A 56 -0.64 16.11 12.92
N GLU A 57 0.53 15.67 13.35
CA GLU A 57 1.67 15.47 12.48
C GLU A 57 1.33 14.54 11.30
N PRO A 58 1.48 15.00 10.04
CA PRO A 58 1.02 14.27 8.86
C PRO A 58 1.76 12.96 8.63
N VAL A 59 3.03 12.88 9.02
CA VAL A 59 3.83 11.65 8.91
C VAL A 59 3.28 10.55 9.81
N LYS A 60 2.78 10.90 11.00
CA LYS A 60 2.16 9.96 11.92
C LYS A 60 0.89 9.35 11.31
N ILE A 61 0.00 10.20 10.77
CA ILE A 61 -1.22 9.74 10.08
C ILE A 61 -0.86 8.85 8.87
N PHE A 62 0.17 9.21 8.12
CA PHE A 62 0.67 8.40 7.01
C PHE A 62 1.12 7.01 7.44
N HIS A 63 1.89 6.89 8.53
CA HIS A 63 2.31 5.59 9.06
C HIS A 63 1.16 4.78 9.62
N GLU A 64 0.22 5.40 10.32
CA GLU A 64 -1.00 4.76 10.81
C GLU A 64 -1.85 4.23 9.64
N ALA A 65 -2.06 5.03 8.60
CA ALA A 65 -2.77 4.61 7.39
C ALA A 65 -2.08 3.42 6.71
N LEU A 66 -0.75 3.46 6.56
CA LEU A 66 -0.01 2.33 6.01
C LEU A 66 -0.15 1.07 6.88
N GLY A 67 -0.02 1.19 8.19
CA GLY A 67 -0.19 0.07 9.14
C GLY A 67 -1.57 -0.57 9.01
N ASN A 68 -2.61 0.26 8.92
CA ASN A 68 -3.99 -0.19 8.80
C ASN A 68 -4.30 -0.86 7.45
N VAL A 69 -3.58 -0.53 6.39
CA VAL A 69 -3.80 -1.10 5.04
C VAL A 69 -2.92 -2.32 4.76
N GLN A 70 -1.85 -2.54 5.53
CA GLN A 70 -0.97 -3.69 5.33
C GLN A 70 -1.70 -5.02 5.53
N PRO A 71 -1.70 -5.92 4.51
CA PRO A 71 -2.28 -7.25 4.66
C PRO A 71 -1.36 -8.20 5.39
N GLN A 72 -1.90 -9.06 6.22
CA GLN A 72 -1.21 -10.17 6.86
C GLN A 72 -1.24 -11.45 6.02
N LEU A 73 -2.34 -11.65 5.28
CA LEU A 73 -2.57 -12.81 4.43
C LEU A 73 -2.81 -12.38 2.98
N GLU A 74 -2.32 -13.17 2.04
CA GLU A 74 -2.66 -13.08 0.62
C GLU A 74 -3.02 -14.46 0.08
N VAL A 75 -3.74 -14.50 -1.03
CA VAL A 75 -4.06 -15.73 -1.73
C VAL A 75 -3.10 -15.90 -2.90
N ARG A 76 -2.44 -17.06 -2.96
CA ARG A 76 -1.58 -17.45 -4.09
C ARG A 76 -2.11 -18.69 -4.77
N SER A 77 -2.09 -18.68 -6.10
CA SER A 77 -2.38 -19.88 -6.88
C SER A 77 -1.18 -20.82 -6.87
N ARG A 78 -1.43 -22.11 -6.58
CA ARG A 78 -0.47 -23.19 -6.61
C ARG A 78 -0.99 -24.30 -7.53
N ARG A 79 -0.15 -24.76 -8.43
CA ARG A 79 -0.49 -25.84 -9.36
C ARG A 79 -0.04 -27.17 -8.77
N VAL A 80 -0.99 -28.09 -8.59
CA VAL A 80 -0.73 -29.44 -8.07
C VAL A 80 -1.48 -30.44 -8.95
N GLY A 81 -0.76 -31.41 -9.53
CA GLY A 81 -1.37 -32.49 -10.34
C GLY A 81 -2.21 -31.99 -11.53
N GLY A 82 -1.83 -30.86 -12.16
CA GLY A 82 -2.57 -30.29 -13.29
C GLY A 82 -3.72 -29.34 -12.90
N ALA A 83 -4.19 -29.35 -11.67
CA ALA A 83 -5.21 -28.41 -11.17
C ALA A 83 -4.54 -27.21 -10.47
N THR A 84 -5.17 -26.03 -10.59
CA THR A 84 -4.72 -24.81 -9.93
C THR A 84 -5.54 -24.58 -8.68
N TYR A 85 -4.90 -24.59 -7.53
CA TYR A 85 -5.50 -24.32 -6.21
C TYR A 85 -5.07 -22.95 -5.71
N GLN A 86 -5.98 -22.27 -5.02
CA GLN A 86 -5.66 -21.05 -4.31
C GLN A 86 -5.30 -21.40 -2.86
N VAL A 87 -4.15 -20.92 -2.39
CA VAL A 87 -3.64 -21.19 -1.04
C VAL A 87 -3.41 -19.88 -0.30
N PRO A 88 -3.93 -19.71 0.93
CA PRO A 88 -3.62 -18.55 1.75
C PRO A 88 -2.17 -18.65 2.26
N VAL A 89 -1.44 -17.56 2.14
CA VAL A 89 -0.02 -17.47 2.53
C VAL A 89 0.19 -16.19 3.34
N GLU A 90 0.98 -16.28 4.39
CA GLU A 90 1.42 -15.09 5.13
C GLU A 90 2.28 -14.17 4.25
N VAL A 91 2.03 -12.87 4.40
CA VAL A 91 2.71 -11.86 3.60
C VAL A 91 3.93 -11.35 4.35
N ARG A 92 5.11 -11.41 3.71
CA ARG A 92 6.33 -10.83 4.27
C ARG A 92 6.20 -9.31 4.39
N SER A 93 6.82 -8.70 5.40
CA SER A 93 6.74 -7.27 5.71
C SER A 93 7.03 -6.35 4.50
N ASP A 94 8.09 -6.64 3.75
CA ASP A 94 8.45 -5.88 2.54
C ASP A 94 7.32 -5.87 1.49
N ARG A 95 6.64 -7.02 1.33
CA ARG A 95 5.54 -7.17 0.38
C ARG A 95 4.26 -6.54 0.92
N ALA A 96 3.98 -6.68 2.22
CA ALA A 96 2.83 -6.05 2.86
C ALA A 96 2.88 -4.54 2.69
N LEU A 97 4.04 -3.93 2.92
CA LEU A 97 4.28 -2.51 2.69
C LEU A 97 4.07 -2.12 1.21
N ALA A 98 4.61 -2.90 0.28
CA ALA A 98 4.45 -2.63 -1.16
C ALA A 98 2.98 -2.73 -1.61
N LEU A 99 2.21 -3.66 -1.06
CA LEU A 99 0.78 -3.80 -1.33
C LEU A 99 -0.01 -2.63 -0.74
N ALA A 100 0.28 -2.23 0.51
CA ALA A 100 -0.37 -1.09 1.16
C ALA A 100 -0.16 0.22 0.37
N ILE A 101 1.07 0.50 -0.04
CA ILE A 101 1.39 1.66 -0.89
C ILE A 101 0.58 1.63 -2.19
N ARG A 102 0.56 0.50 -2.88
CA ARG A 102 -0.19 0.33 -4.14
C ARG A 102 -1.69 0.52 -3.95
N TRP A 103 -2.26 -0.05 -2.91
CA TRP A 103 -3.69 0.05 -2.64
C TRP A 103 -4.09 1.48 -2.25
N LEU A 104 -3.32 2.15 -1.41
CA LEU A 104 -3.55 3.57 -1.08
C LEU A 104 -3.52 4.46 -2.32
N ILE A 105 -2.51 4.31 -3.17
CA ILE A 105 -2.38 5.10 -4.40
C ILE A 105 -3.56 4.83 -5.35
N ASN A 106 -3.91 3.57 -5.58
CA ASN A 106 -5.01 3.21 -6.47
C ASN A 106 -6.36 3.70 -5.93
N SER A 107 -6.60 3.53 -4.63
CA SER A 107 -7.82 4.02 -3.98
C SER A 107 -7.93 5.54 -4.05
N SER A 108 -6.81 6.25 -3.79
CA SER A 108 -6.78 7.71 -3.93
C SER A 108 -7.12 8.17 -5.35
N ARG A 109 -6.57 7.50 -6.38
CA ARG A 109 -6.83 7.85 -7.78
C ARG A 109 -8.30 7.67 -8.19
N ASN A 110 -9.02 6.75 -7.55
CA ASN A 110 -10.43 6.45 -7.81
C ASN A 110 -11.42 7.35 -7.05
N ARG A 111 -10.92 8.26 -6.21
CA ARG A 111 -11.77 9.20 -5.47
C ARG A 111 -12.31 10.30 -6.39
N SER A 112 -13.38 10.95 -5.98
CA SER A 112 -14.11 11.95 -6.75
C SER A 112 -13.63 13.39 -6.59
N GLU A 113 -12.71 13.67 -5.65
CA GLU A 113 -12.17 15.00 -5.43
C GLU A 113 -11.42 15.52 -6.68
N ASN A 114 -11.32 16.84 -6.84
CA ASN A 114 -10.79 17.45 -8.05
C ASN A 114 -9.28 17.24 -8.23
N SER A 115 -8.50 17.44 -7.19
CA SER A 115 -7.05 17.33 -7.24
C SER A 115 -6.53 16.03 -6.62
N MET A 116 -5.39 15.51 -7.14
CA MET A 116 -4.75 14.32 -6.55
C MET A 116 -4.27 14.58 -5.12
N THR A 117 -3.93 15.82 -4.79
CA THR A 117 -3.57 16.27 -3.44
C THR A 117 -4.72 16.04 -2.45
N GLU A 118 -5.94 16.44 -2.83
CA GLU A 118 -7.15 16.26 -2.01
C GLU A 118 -7.54 14.78 -1.91
N ARG A 119 -7.49 14.06 -3.03
CA ARG A 119 -7.76 12.61 -3.08
C ARG A 119 -6.84 11.84 -2.15
N LEU A 120 -5.54 12.12 -2.21
CA LEU A 120 -4.55 11.44 -1.38
C LEU A 120 -4.74 11.79 0.10
N SER A 121 -4.93 13.07 0.44
CA SER A 121 -5.16 13.48 1.82
C SER A 121 -6.43 12.85 2.40
N GLY A 122 -7.52 12.81 1.63
CA GLY A 122 -8.77 12.17 2.01
C GLY A 122 -8.60 10.68 2.29
N GLU A 123 -7.94 9.94 1.38
CA GLU A 123 -7.72 8.51 1.57
C GLU A 123 -6.81 8.20 2.76
N LEU A 124 -5.76 9.00 3.00
CA LEU A 124 -4.88 8.82 4.15
C LEU A 124 -5.59 9.05 5.49
N ILE A 125 -6.45 10.07 5.58
CA ILE A 125 -7.25 10.35 6.78
C ILE A 125 -8.26 9.21 7.01
N ASP A 126 -8.96 8.76 5.97
CA ASP A 126 -9.91 7.66 6.08
C ASP A 126 -9.21 6.37 6.49
N ALA A 127 -8.07 6.05 5.88
CA ALA A 127 -7.30 4.84 6.18
C ALA A 127 -6.70 4.85 7.59
N SER A 128 -6.26 6.01 8.10
CA SER A 128 -5.79 6.12 9.50
C SER A 128 -6.89 5.80 10.50
N SER A 129 -8.15 6.11 10.16
CA SER A 129 -9.34 5.80 10.95
C SER A 129 -9.94 4.42 10.63
N ASN A 130 -9.20 3.51 9.99
CA ASN A 130 -9.69 2.19 9.53
C ASN A 130 -10.92 2.25 8.62
N ARG A 131 -11.02 3.26 7.77
CA ARG A 131 -12.07 3.46 6.77
C ARG A 131 -11.44 3.63 5.39
N GLY A 132 -12.28 3.72 4.36
CA GLY A 132 -11.83 3.97 2.99
C GLY A 132 -11.68 2.71 2.14
N ALA A 133 -11.48 2.93 0.85
CA ALA A 133 -11.42 1.86 -0.15
C ALA A 133 -10.17 0.98 -0.02
N SER A 134 -9.07 1.53 0.44
CA SER A 134 -7.81 0.80 0.67
C SER A 134 -7.94 -0.20 1.82
N VAL A 135 -8.58 0.19 2.92
CA VAL A 135 -8.86 -0.69 4.07
C VAL A 135 -9.84 -1.79 3.67
N LYS A 136 -10.89 -1.44 2.94
CA LYS A 136 -11.83 -2.42 2.40
C LYS A 136 -11.13 -3.46 1.51
N LYS A 137 -10.17 -3.03 0.69
CA LYS A 137 -9.37 -3.96 -0.14
C LYS A 137 -8.56 -4.95 0.70
N ARG A 138 -7.98 -4.50 1.81
CA ARG A 138 -7.32 -5.39 2.78
C ARG A 138 -8.30 -6.41 3.36
N GLU A 139 -9.46 -5.95 3.83
CA GLU A 139 -10.49 -6.82 4.42
C GLU A 139 -11.00 -7.85 3.43
N ASP A 140 -11.29 -7.46 2.20
CA ASP A 140 -11.72 -8.37 1.14
C ASP A 140 -10.66 -9.45 0.85
N THR A 141 -9.37 -9.05 0.85
CA THR A 141 -8.25 -9.99 0.68
C THR A 141 -8.16 -10.98 1.84
N HIS A 142 -8.33 -10.50 3.09
CA HIS A 142 -8.34 -11.36 4.27
C HIS A 142 -9.55 -12.31 4.27
N LYS A 143 -10.74 -11.82 3.96
CA LYS A 143 -11.96 -12.67 3.85
C LYS A 143 -11.81 -13.77 2.81
N MET A 144 -11.21 -13.45 1.65
CA MET A 144 -10.92 -14.47 0.64
C MET A 144 -9.91 -15.51 1.16
N ALA A 145 -8.87 -15.09 1.85
CA ALA A 145 -7.87 -15.99 2.39
C ALA A 145 -8.45 -16.90 3.49
N GLU A 146 -9.30 -16.38 4.36
CA GLU A 146 -9.98 -17.13 5.41
C GLU A 146 -10.99 -18.14 4.84
N ALA A 147 -11.78 -17.74 3.85
CA ALA A 147 -12.71 -18.63 3.17
C ALA A 147 -12.00 -19.83 2.55
N ILE A 148 -10.86 -19.60 1.89
CA ILE A 148 -10.07 -20.66 1.28
C ILE A 148 -9.42 -21.55 2.36
N LYS A 149 -8.96 -20.95 3.47
CA LYS A 149 -8.40 -21.70 4.59
C LYS A 149 -9.41 -22.70 5.18
N ALA A 150 -10.68 -22.31 5.29
CA ALA A 150 -11.74 -23.19 5.76
C ALA A 150 -11.94 -24.42 4.86
N PHE A 151 -11.73 -24.30 3.54
CA PHE A 151 -11.81 -25.42 2.60
C PHE A 151 -10.53 -26.25 2.47
N SER A 152 -9.36 -25.71 2.85
CA SER A 152 -8.07 -26.40 2.71
C SER A 152 -7.91 -27.59 3.66
N HIS A 153 -8.63 -27.62 4.78
CA HIS A 153 -8.66 -28.75 5.72
C HIS A 153 -9.21 -30.05 5.15
N TYR A 154 -9.93 -29.99 4.03
CA TYR A 154 -10.53 -31.18 3.38
C TYR A 154 -9.63 -31.83 2.33
N ARG A 155 -8.40 -31.34 2.09
CA ARG A 155 -7.60 -31.74 0.92
C ARG A 155 -6.13 -32.08 1.20
N TRP A 156 -5.75 -32.26 2.46
CA TRP A 156 -4.38 -32.66 2.84
C TRP A 156 -4.42 -33.81 3.81
#